data_3d94686ad5bc2f0c451a8fa74949a0ad
#
_entry.id   3d94686ad5bc2f0c451a8fa74949a0ad
#
_cell.length_a   1.000
_cell.length_b   1.000
_cell.length_c   1.000
_cell.angle_alpha   90.00
_cell.angle_beta   90.00
_cell.angle_gamma   90.00
#
_symmetry.space_group_name_H-M   'P 1'
#
loop_
_entity.id
_entity.type
_entity.pdbx_description
1 polymer ?
#
loop_
_entity_poly.entity_id
_entity_poly.type
_entity_poly.pdbx_seq_one_letter_code
_entity_poly.pdbx_strand_id
1 'polypeptide(L)'
;MTIEKNPKKILIAEDDDSQRLLLKMALETVGFHVIDAIDGIEAMQSLNVNPEIRFVITDLNMPRLDGLGLITKIRQVERRYTYIIVLTSIDEKSSINAALRMGADDYLIKPVSQDELNLRIASGERLLRLESQEELILSMAKLTEYRSQETGYHLERVKFYTELLALDMQENYPELALSAAMAVEIARVSPLHDIGKISVPDQILNKPGKLTSDEFTQMEQHTVIGGNILLDLYEKTKESYLLVASQVAMFHHEKWDGSGYPDGLKGDSIPVAARIVALADVYDAISSKRCYKEPLEHHMVKNIILEGKEKHFDPRVVDSFLRNEDVWLSIRERYADAR
;
A
#
# COMPACT_ATOMS: atom_id res chain seq x y z
N MET A 1 19.21 -8.61 26.63
CA MET A 1 19.92 -8.74 25.36
C MET A 1 19.55 -7.50 24.54
N THR A 2 20.44 -6.52 24.50
CA THR A 2 20.33 -5.37 23.62
C THR A 2 20.56 -5.88 22.20
N ILE A 3 19.52 -5.87 21.37
CA ILE A 3 19.66 -6.10 19.94
C ILE A 3 20.47 -4.90 19.43
N GLU A 4 21.74 -5.08 19.12
CA GLU A 4 22.52 -4.10 18.37
C GLU A 4 21.78 -3.86 17.05
N LYS A 5 21.18 -2.69 16.92
CA LYS A 5 20.62 -2.24 15.65
C LYS A 5 21.80 -2.11 14.67
N ASN A 6 21.88 -3.02 13.71
CA ASN A 6 22.81 -2.85 12.58
C ASN A 6 22.57 -1.44 11.97
N PRO A 7 23.62 -0.63 11.84
CA PRO A 7 23.44 0.73 11.33
C PRO A 7 22.82 0.67 9.93
N LYS A 8 21.84 1.55 9.66
CA LYS A 8 21.22 1.65 8.35
C LYS A 8 22.26 2.04 7.32
N LYS A 9 22.30 1.34 6.18
CA LYS A 9 23.20 1.67 5.08
C LYS A 9 22.63 2.78 4.21
N ILE A 10 23.51 3.68 3.77
CA ILE A 10 23.23 4.74 2.80
C ILE A 10 24.35 4.78 1.76
N LEU A 11 24.00 5.01 0.49
CA LEU A 11 24.95 5.17 -0.60
C LEU A 11 25.13 6.66 -0.93
N ILE A 12 26.36 7.10 -1.10
CA ILE A 12 26.72 8.41 -1.64
C ILE A 12 27.39 8.19 -3.00
N ALA A 13 26.97 8.94 -4.02
CA ALA A 13 27.65 9.04 -5.30
C ALA A 13 28.06 10.50 -5.53
N GLU A 14 29.36 10.78 -5.49
CA GLU A 14 29.95 12.12 -5.57
C GLU A 14 31.40 11.99 -6.08
N ASP A 15 31.75 12.69 -7.15
CA ASP A 15 33.09 12.57 -7.75
C ASP A 15 34.16 13.41 -7.05
N ASP A 16 33.78 14.52 -6.39
CA ASP A 16 34.69 15.32 -5.59
C ASP A 16 35.03 14.65 -4.24
N ASP A 17 36.29 14.28 -4.03
CA ASP A 17 36.75 13.57 -2.84
C ASP A 17 36.46 14.33 -1.55
N SER A 18 36.58 15.66 -1.57
CA SER A 18 36.39 16.51 -0.39
C SER A 18 34.93 16.59 0.00
N GLN A 19 34.04 16.76 -0.99
CA GLN A 19 32.59 16.81 -0.77
C GLN A 19 32.06 15.44 -0.33
N ARG A 20 32.53 14.36 -0.98
CA ARG A 20 32.19 12.99 -0.61
C ARG A 20 32.58 12.67 0.84
N LEU A 21 33.79 13.07 1.26
CA LEU A 21 34.25 12.86 2.63
C LEU A 21 33.41 13.65 3.65
N LEU A 22 33.12 14.92 3.38
CA LEU A 22 32.30 15.76 4.26
C LEU A 22 30.89 15.20 4.43
N LEU A 23 30.27 14.80 3.34
CA LEU A 23 28.93 14.19 3.37
C LEU A 23 28.92 12.86 4.12
N LYS A 24 29.95 12.03 3.92
CA LYS A 24 30.14 10.78 4.67
C LYS A 24 30.22 11.03 6.18
N MET A 25 31.07 11.93 6.59
CA MET A 25 31.20 12.29 8.03
C MET A 25 29.88 12.80 8.60
N ALA A 26 29.17 13.65 7.87
CA ALA A 26 27.87 14.18 8.27
C ALA A 26 26.83 13.06 8.49
N LEU A 27 26.77 12.07 7.61
CA LEU A 27 25.85 10.95 7.69
C LEU A 27 26.22 9.94 8.79
N GLU A 28 27.51 9.70 9.00
CA GLU A 28 28.00 8.84 10.07
C GLU A 28 27.67 9.41 11.46
N THR A 29 27.65 10.75 11.62
CA THR A 29 27.25 11.40 12.89
C THR A 29 25.78 11.14 13.25
N VAL A 30 24.92 10.91 12.26
CA VAL A 30 23.51 10.57 12.47
C VAL A 30 23.22 9.06 12.46
N GLY A 31 24.29 8.24 12.46
CA GLY A 31 24.21 6.81 12.70
C GLY A 31 24.05 5.93 11.46
N PHE A 32 24.35 6.43 10.26
CA PHE A 32 24.40 5.61 9.05
C PHE A 32 25.73 4.92 8.86
N HIS A 33 25.72 3.76 8.26
CA HIS A 33 26.89 3.14 7.64
C HIS A 33 26.93 3.58 6.17
N VAL A 34 27.94 4.40 5.85
CA VAL A 34 28.03 5.03 4.52
C VAL A 34 28.85 4.17 3.57
N ILE A 35 28.26 3.87 2.42
CA ILE A 35 28.94 3.31 1.26
C ILE A 35 29.10 4.44 0.26
N ASP A 36 30.30 4.67 -0.23
CA ASP A 36 30.61 5.76 -1.14
C ASP A 36 31.03 5.24 -2.52
N ALA A 37 30.71 6.00 -3.55
CA ALA A 37 31.01 5.76 -4.94
C ALA A 37 31.46 7.07 -5.60
N ILE A 38 32.36 6.99 -6.57
CA ILE A 38 32.89 8.17 -7.28
C ILE A 38 32.08 8.53 -8.52
N ASP A 39 31.13 7.69 -8.91
CA ASP A 39 30.22 7.91 -10.04
C ASP A 39 29.04 6.92 -10.02
N GLY A 40 28.13 7.10 -10.97
CA GLY A 40 26.92 6.28 -11.06
C GLY A 40 27.17 4.81 -11.42
N ILE A 41 28.28 4.44 -12.08
CA ILE A 41 28.59 3.05 -12.38
C ILE A 41 28.98 2.31 -11.10
N GLU A 42 29.87 2.90 -10.31
CA GLU A 42 30.29 2.33 -9.03
C GLU A 42 29.12 2.31 -8.03
N ALA A 43 28.25 3.33 -8.08
CA ALA A 43 27.03 3.38 -7.29
C ALA A 43 26.11 2.19 -7.61
N MET A 44 25.85 1.90 -8.89
CA MET A 44 25.04 0.73 -9.31
C MET A 44 25.68 -0.59 -8.90
N GLN A 45 26.99 -0.72 -8.96
CA GLN A 45 27.69 -1.93 -8.49
C GLN A 45 27.49 -2.10 -6.98
N SER A 46 27.61 -1.02 -6.21
CA SER A 46 27.42 -1.02 -4.76
C SER A 46 25.98 -1.40 -4.38
N LEU A 47 24.97 -0.90 -5.10
CA LEU A 47 23.57 -1.27 -4.90
C LEU A 47 23.31 -2.76 -5.19
N ASN A 48 23.93 -3.32 -6.22
CA ASN A 48 23.78 -4.74 -6.55
C ASN A 48 24.36 -5.66 -5.47
N VAL A 49 25.45 -5.26 -4.82
CA VAL A 49 26.11 -6.03 -3.76
C VAL A 49 25.41 -5.83 -2.40
N ASN A 50 24.77 -4.68 -2.19
CA ASN A 50 24.09 -4.30 -0.97
C ASN A 50 22.60 -3.99 -1.22
N PRO A 51 21.76 -5.00 -1.46
CA PRO A 51 20.34 -4.80 -1.79
C PRO A 51 19.50 -4.23 -0.65
N GLU A 52 20.07 -4.16 0.56
CA GLU A 52 19.46 -3.52 1.72
C GLU A 52 19.57 -1.98 1.72
N ILE A 53 20.37 -1.39 0.83
CA ILE A 53 20.46 0.07 0.70
C ILE A 53 19.14 0.61 0.15
N ARG A 54 18.53 1.49 0.92
CA ARG A 54 17.26 2.13 0.59
C ARG A 54 17.36 3.66 0.53
N PHE A 55 18.56 4.20 0.77
CA PHE A 55 18.88 5.62 0.65
C PHE A 55 20.04 5.80 -0.30
N VAL A 56 19.88 6.72 -1.25
CA VAL A 56 20.92 7.14 -2.18
C VAL A 56 20.99 8.66 -2.17
N ILE A 57 22.18 9.22 -1.99
CA ILE A 57 22.46 10.64 -2.22
C ILE A 57 23.42 10.71 -3.41
N THR A 58 23.05 11.42 -4.46
CA THR A 58 23.85 11.50 -5.68
C THR A 58 24.07 12.92 -6.15
N ASP A 59 25.31 13.25 -6.55
CA ASP A 59 25.51 14.43 -7.37
C ASP A 59 24.90 14.24 -8.76
N LEU A 60 24.53 15.34 -9.40
CA LEU A 60 24.04 15.35 -10.77
C LEU A 60 25.19 15.20 -11.78
N ASN A 61 26.32 15.86 -11.50
CA ASN A 61 27.43 15.96 -12.42
C ASN A 61 28.56 15.02 -12.03
N MET A 62 28.58 13.82 -12.59
CA MET A 62 29.62 12.81 -12.34
C MET A 62 30.13 12.22 -13.66
N PRO A 63 31.38 11.74 -13.71
CA PRO A 63 31.92 11.08 -14.89
C PRO A 63 31.22 9.73 -15.15
N ARG A 64 31.39 9.18 -16.34
CA ARG A 64 30.93 7.86 -16.79
C ARG A 64 29.40 7.68 -16.78
N LEU A 65 28.77 7.79 -15.63
CA LEU A 65 27.31 7.76 -15.45
C LEU A 65 26.93 8.88 -14.49
N ASP A 66 26.25 9.88 -15.01
CA ASP A 66 25.78 11.03 -14.25
C ASP A 66 24.60 10.70 -13.31
N GLY A 67 24.22 11.66 -12.46
CA GLY A 67 23.15 11.46 -11.49
C GLY A 67 21.79 11.18 -12.13
N LEU A 68 21.45 11.80 -13.26
CA LEU A 68 20.20 11.55 -13.98
C LEU A 68 20.16 10.13 -14.53
N GLY A 69 21.25 9.68 -15.10
CA GLY A 69 21.41 8.32 -15.58
C GLY A 69 21.35 7.29 -14.46
N LEU A 70 21.93 7.61 -13.29
CA LEU A 70 21.87 6.76 -12.10
C LEU A 70 20.43 6.61 -11.60
N ILE A 71 19.69 7.71 -11.44
CA ILE A 71 18.28 7.71 -11.02
C ILE A 71 17.46 6.82 -11.97
N THR A 72 17.58 7.04 -13.27
CA THR A 72 16.85 6.26 -14.28
C THR A 72 17.14 4.77 -14.16
N LYS A 73 18.41 4.38 -13.99
CA LYS A 73 18.76 2.96 -13.82
C LYS A 73 18.23 2.36 -12.54
N ILE A 74 18.31 3.08 -11.41
CA ILE A 74 17.73 2.61 -10.15
C ILE A 74 16.25 2.34 -10.33
N ARG A 75 15.46 3.30 -10.86
CA ARG A 75 14.01 3.15 -11.06
C ARG A 75 13.62 2.01 -12.01
N GLN A 76 14.49 1.66 -12.96
CA GLN A 76 14.25 0.53 -13.88
C GLN A 76 14.47 -0.85 -13.25
N VAL A 77 15.36 -0.96 -12.28
CA VAL A 77 15.78 -2.26 -11.73
C VAL A 77 15.42 -2.48 -10.27
N GLU A 78 15.02 -1.45 -9.54
CA GLU A 78 14.68 -1.57 -8.12
C GLU A 78 13.49 -2.51 -7.91
N ARG A 79 13.64 -3.41 -6.95
CA ARG A 79 12.57 -4.32 -6.48
C ARG A 79 11.85 -3.79 -5.26
N ARG A 80 12.49 -2.88 -4.54
CA ARG A 80 12.00 -2.19 -3.35
C ARG A 80 12.35 -0.73 -3.52
N TYR A 81 11.44 0.13 -3.09
CA TYR A 81 11.59 1.57 -3.27
C TYR A 81 12.88 2.11 -2.65
N THR A 82 13.65 2.88 -3.38
CA THR A 82 14.89 3.54 -2.95
C THR A 82 14.67 5.04 -2.89
N TYR A 83 14.85 5.65 -1.73
CA TYR A 83 14.74 7.10 -1.57
C TYR A 83 16.00 7.78 -2.10
N ILE A 84 15.84 8.63 -3.12
CA ILE A 84 16.94 9.26 -3.84
C ILE A 84 16.93 10.78 -3.59
N ILE A 85 18.01 11.29 -3.00
CA ILE A 85 18.25 12.71 -2.82
C ILE A 85 19.32 13.16 -3.80
N VAL A 86 19.07 14.25 -4.52
CA VAL A 86 20.03 14.81 -5.49
C VAL A 86 20.80 15.96 -4.87
N LEU A 87 22.10 16.00 -5.06
CA LEU A 87 22.94 17.15 -4.74
C LEU A 87 23.03 18.07 -5.97
N THR A 88 22.86 19.36 -5.78
CA THR A 88 22.86 20.33 -6.87
C THR A 88 23.44 21.68 -6.42
N SER A 89 23.92 22.48 -7.36
CA SER A 89 24.31 23.87 -7.12
C SER A 89 23.11 24.83 -7.32
N ILE A 90 23.21 26.03 -6.76
CA ILE A 90 22.15 27.06 -6.78
C ILE A 90 21.69 27.41 -8.21
N ASP A 91 22.59 27.33 -9.18
CA ASP A 91 22.35 27.76 -10.57
C ASP A 91 21.65 26.68 -11.43
N GLU A 92 21.40 25.48 -10.89
CA GLU A 92 20.90 24.31 -11.66
C GLU A 92 19.41 24.00 -11.50
N LYS A 93 18.54 25.02 -11.35
CA LYS A 93 17.08 24.81 -11.17
C LYS A 93 16.42 23.95 -12.25
N SER A 94 16.89 24.00 -13.50
CA SER A 94 16.38 23.15 -14.58
C SER A 94 16.71 21.68 -14.36
N SER A 95 17.91 21.39 -13.81
CA SER A 95 18.39 20.04 -13.53
C SER A 95 17.63 19.41 -12.35
N ILE A 96 17.23 20.20 -11.34
CA ILE A 96 16.37 19.74 -10.23
C ILE A 96 15.05 19.22 -10.77
N ASN A 97 14.37 20.01 -11.63
CA ASN A 97 13.10 19.60 -12.21
C ASN A 97 13.23 18.35 -13.08
N ALA A 98 14.35 18.20 -13.80
CA ALA A 98 14.63 17.00 -14.58
C ALA A 98 14.82 15.77 -13.66
N ALA A 99 15.60 15.90 -12.59
CA ALA A 99 15.85 14.83 -11.63
C ALA A 99 14.55 14.34 -10.95
N LEU A 100 13.72 15.27 -10.48
CA LEU A 100 12.42 14.95 -9.87
C LEU A 100 11.48 14.24 -10.87
N ARG A 101 11.44 14.66 -12.14
CA ARG A 101 10.65 13.97 -13.18
C ARG A 101 11.20 12.58 -13.52
N MET A 102 12.50 12.37 -13.37
CA MET A 102 13.13 11.05 -13.57
C MET A 102 12.99 10.14 -12.35
N GLY A 103 12.42 10.64 -11.26
CA GLY A 103 12.12 9.85 -10.07
C GLY A 103 13.02 10.07 -8.87
N ALA A 104 13.77 11.18 -8.81
CA ALA A 104 14.35 11.62 -7.55
C ALA A 104 13.23 12.05 -6.58
N ASP A 105 13.42 11.80 -5.28
CA ASP A 105 12.43 12.11 -4.26
C ASP A 105 12.62 13.48 -3.65
N ASP A 106 13.87 13.92 -3.60
CA ASP A 106 14.24 15.19 -2.96
C ASP A 106 15.55 15.72 -3.52
N TYR A 107 15.92 16.94 -3.09
CA TYR A 107 17.20 17.54 -3.45
C TYR A 107 17.79 18.31 -2.28
N LEU A 108 19.12 18.52 -2.32
CA LEU A 108 19.89 19.35 -1.41
C LEU A 108 20.78 20.29 -2.22
N ILE A 109 20.84 21.53 -1.80
CA ILE A 109 21.68 22.55 -2.45
C ILE A 109 23.06 22.59 -1.78
N LYS A 110 24.11 22.53 -2.57
CA LYS A 110 25.50 22.66 -2.10
C LYS A 110 25.81 24.13 -1.76
N PRO A 111 26.49 24.42 -0.62
CA PRO A 111 26.99 23.49 0.37
C PRO A 111 25.89 22.95 1.27
N VAL A 112 25.90 21.64 1.51
CA VAL A 112 24.86 20.94 2.29
C VAL A 112 24.98 21.29 3.76
N SER A 113 23.92 21.83 4.35
CA SER A 113 23.88 22.06 5.80
C SER A 113 23.45 20.77 6.54
N GLN A 114 23.99 20.56 7.74
CA GLN A 114 23.65 19.39 8.56
C GLN A 114 22.15 19.34 8.89
N ASP A 115 21.55 20.49 9.21
CA ASP A 115 20.14 20.57 9.57
C ASP A 115 19.23 20.20 8.39
N GLU A 116 19.54 20.69 7.18
CA GLU A 116 18.78 20.35 5.98
C GLU A 116 18.92 18.87 5.62
N LEU A 117 20.14 18.32 5.68
CA LEU A 117 20.40 16.89 5.48
C LEU A 117 19.55 16.04 6.43
N ASN A 118 19.53 16.39 7.72
CA ASN A 118 18.75 15.66 8.73
C ASN A 118 17.24 15.70 8.44
N LEU A 119 16.72 16.86 7.99
CA LEU A 119 15.30 16.99 7.63
C LEU A 119 14.92 16.12 6.43
N ARG A 120 15.76 16.08 5.38
CA ARG A 120 15.51 15.25 4.19
C ARG A 120 15.59 13.76 4.51
N ILE A 121 16.58 13.37 5.30
CA ILE A 121 16.70 11.98 5.78
C ILE A 121 15.47 11.57 6.59
N ALA A 122 15.04 12.41 7.55
CA ALA A 122 13.85 12.10 8.35
C ALA A 122 12.58 11.96 7.49
N SER A 123 12.46 12.75 6.42
CA SER A 123 11.36 12.63 5.45
C SER A 123 11.42 11.30 4.69
N GLY A 124 12.58 10.93 4.19
CA GLY A 124 12.79 9.65 3.51
C GLY A 124 12.59 8.45 4.44
N GLU A 125 13.06 8.50 5.68
CA GLU A 125 12.84 7.45 6.66
C GLU A 125 11.34 7.22 6.94
N ARG A 126 10.56 8.30 6.99
CA ARG A 126 9.11 8.21 7.16
C ARG A 126 8.46 7.53 5.96
N LEU A 127 8.84 7.89 4.73
CA LEU A 127 8.31 7.30 3.51
C LEU A 127 8.66 5.81 3.42
N LEU A 128 9.92 5.44 3.65
CA LEU A 128 10.36 4.04 3.65
C LEU A 128 9.70 3.20 4.74
N ARG A 129 9.33 3.80 5.87
CA ARG A 129 8.58 3.13 6.93
C ARG A 129 7.16 2.82 6.50
N LEU A 130 6.48 3.76 5.82
CA LEU A 130 5.13 3.55 5.30
C LEU A 130 5.10 2.43 4.27
N GLU A 131 6.07 2.38 3.37
CA GLU A 131 6.20 1.30 2.39
C GLU A 131 6.44 -0.07 3.06
N SER A 132 7.32 -0.13 4.06
CA SER A 132 7.56 -1.38 4.82
C SER A 132 6.33 -1.86 5.59
N GLN A 133 5.49 -0.95 6.09
CA GLN A 133 4.21 -1.30 6.72
C GLN A 133 3.23 -1.89 5.69
N GLU A 134 3.18 -1.33 4.49
CA GLU A 134 2.33 -1.84 3.42
C GLU A 134 2.74 -3.26 2.99
N GLU A 135 4.03 -3.51 2.79
CA GLU A 135 4.55 -4.85 2.51
C GLU A 135 4.17 -5.85 3.61
N LEU A 136 4.24 -5.44 4.88
CA LEU A 136 3.86 -6.28 6.00
C LEU A 136 2.36 -6.59 6.01
N ILE A 137 1.51 -5.57 5.79
CA ILE A 137 0.05 -5.73 5.68
C ILE A 137 -0.30 -6.75 4.60
N LEU A 138 0.24 -6.58 3.39
CA LEU A 138 0.01 -7.50 2.28
C LEU A 138 0.52 -8.91 2.58
N SER A 139 1.68 -9.02 3.24
CA SER A 139 2.23 -10.33 3.61
C SER A 139 1.36 -11.06 4.63
N MET A 140 0.83 -10.35 5.63
CA MET A 140 -0.08 -10.94 6.63
C MET A 140 -1.39 -11.37 5.98
N ALA A 141 -1.97 -10.54 5.11
CA ALA A 141 -3.17 -10.87 4.38
C ALA A 141 -2.97 -12.09 3.47
N LYS A 142 -1.85 -12.16 2.72
CA LYS A 142 -1.50 -13.32 1.87
C LYS A 142 -1.35 -14.62 2.66
N LEU A 143 -0.80 -14.57 3.88
CA LEU A 143 -0.72 -15.77 4.73
C LEU A 143 -2.10 -16.30 5.11
N THR A 144 -3.08 -15.43 5.29
CA THR A 144 -4.46 -15.83 5.58
C THR A 144 -5.16 -16.38 4.34
N GLU A 145 -5.00 -15.72 3.19
CA GLU A 145 -5.56 -16.18 1.91
C GLU A 145 -4.98 -17.51 1.43
N TYR A 146 -3.71 -17.78 1.70
CA TYR A 146 -3.09 -19.06 1.34
C TYR A 146 -3.88 -20.28 1.86
N ARG A 147 -4.62 -20.12 2.98
CA ARG A 147 -5.51 -21.15 3.52
C ARG A 147 -6.84 -21.24 2.80
N SER A 148 -7.38 -20.15 2.25
CA SER A 148 -8.71 -20.08 1.64
C SER A 148 -8.74 -20.40 0.14
N GLN A 149 -7.61 -20.76 -0.47
CA GLN A 149 -7.46 -21.04 -1.91
C GLN A 149 -7.96 -19.88 -2.80
N GLU A 150 -7.96 -18.66 -2.29
CA GLU A 150 -8.23 -17.49 -3.10
C GLU A 150 -7.03 -17.16 -3.98
N THR A 151 -7.28 -16.54 -5.15
CA THR A 151 -6.25 -16.41 -6.18
C THR A 151 -5.30 -15.25 -5.93
N GLY A 152 -4.05 -15.40 -6.38
CA GLY A 152 -2.88 -14.60 -5.99
C GLY A 152 -2.96 -13.07 -6.18
N TYR A 153 -3.93 -12.50 -6.91
CA TYR A 153 -4.07 -11.05 -7.12
C TYR A 153 -5.35 -10.45 -6.51
N HIS A 154 -6.13 -11.22 -5.76
CA HIS A 154 -7.35 -10.74 -5.12
C HIS A 154 -7.08 -9.52 -4.22
N LEU A 155 -6.11 -9.62 -3.32
CA LEU A 155 -5.77 -8.53 -2.39
C LEU A 155 -5.33 -7.26 -3.09
N GLU A 156 -4.53 -7.38 -4.15
CA GLU A 156 -4.11 -6.27 -4.97
C GLU A 156 -5.31 -5.62 -5.68
N ARG A 157 -6.20 -6.42 -6.27
CA ARG A 157 -7.39 -5.90 -6.94
C ARG A 157 -8.34 -5.20 -5.96
N VAL A 158 -8.64 -5.82 -4.81
CA VAL A 158 -9.48 -5.20 -3.78
C VAL A 158 -8.87 -3.89 -3.29
N LYS A 159 -7.55 -3.83 -3.09
CA LYS A 159 -6.86 -2.60 -2.72
C LYS A 159 -7.07 -1.49 -3.76
N PHE A 160 -6.85 -1.77 -5.05
CA PHE A 160 -6.99 -0.76 -6.11
C PHE A 160 -8.45 -0.33 -6.33
N TYR A 161 -9.40 -1.26 -6.25
CA TYR A 161 -10.83 -0.91 -6.31
C TYR A 161 -11.23 -0.03 -5.12
N THR A 162 -10.75 -0.36 -3.92
CA THR A 162 -10.99 0.42 -2.71
C THR A 162 -10.41 1.83 -2.83
N GLU A 163 -9.17 1.97 -3.33
CA GLU A 163 -8.53 3.26 -3.54
C GLU A 163 -9.34 4.15 -4.49
N LEU A 164 -9.75 3.59 -5.62
CA LEU A 164 -10.53 4.29 -6.62
C LEU A 164 -11.87 4.79 -6.05
N LEU A 165 -12.60 3.94 -5.32
CA LEU A 165 -13.85 4.31 -4.68
C LEU A 165 -13.64 5.37 -3.60
N ALA A 166 -12.65 5.19 -2.73
CA ALA A 166 -12.42 6.08 -1.61
C ALA A 166 -12.00 7.49 -2.06
N LEU A 167 -11.17 7.61 -3.10
CA LEU A 167 -10.77 8.89 -3.68
C LEU A 167 -11.93 9.58 -4.37
N ASP A 168 -12.72 8.87 -5.17
CA ASP A 168 -13.92 9.43 -5.81
C ASP A 168 -14.97 9.88 -4.79
N MET A 169 -15.17 9.09 -3.72
CA MET A 169 -16.08 9.47 -2.65
C MET A 169 -15.60 10.68 -1.86
N GLN A 170 -14.30 10.80 -1.63
CA GLN A 170 -13.70 11.96 -0.98
C GLN A 170 -13.96 13.25 -1.78
N GLU A 171 -13.88 13.16 -3.10
CA GLU A 171 -14.10 14.32 -3.99
C GLU A 171 -15.58 14.69 -4.11
N ASN A 172 -16.46 13.69 -4.23
CA ASN A 172 -17.85 13.89 -4.62
C ASN A 172 -18.86 13.93 -3.45
N TYR A 173 -18.46 13.53 -2.23
CA TYR A 173 -19.34 13.44 -1.05
C TYR A 173 -18.70 14.10 0.19
N PRO A 174 -18.59 15.44 0.22
CA PRO A 174 -17.93 16.16 1.32
C PRO A 174 -18.61 15.96 2.68
N GLU A 175 -19.91 15.58 2.70
CA GLU A 175 -20.64 15.27 3.91
C GLU A 175 -20.12 14.05 4.68
N LEU A 176 -19.34 13.18 4.01
CA LEU A 176 -18.69 12.02 4.65
C LEU A 176 -17.45 12.41 5.45
N ALA A 177 -17.00 13.67 5.33
CA ALA A 177 -15.78 14.19 5.96
C ALA A 177 -14.53 13.28 5.73
N LEU A 178 -14.49 12.60 4.58
CA LEU A 178 -13.39 11.73 4.19
C LEU A 178 -12.24 12.57 3.65
N SER A 179 -11.09 12.56 4.33
CA SER A 179 -9.89 13.22 3.83
C SER A 179 -9.16 12.36 2.79
N ALA A 180 -8.35 12.97 1.93
CA ALA A 180 -7.51 12.22 0.97
C ALA A 180 -6.56 11.24 1.68
N ALA A 181 -6.01 11.62 2.84
CA ALA A 181 -5.18 10.74 3.65
C ALA A 181 -5.96 9.52 4.16
N MET A 182 -7.21 9.72 4.59
CA MET A 182 -8.10 8.63 5.02
C MET A 182 -8.46 7.71 3.84
N ALA A 183 -8.72 8.26 2.66
CA ALA A 183 -9.02 7.47 1.46
C ALA A 183 -7.86 6.51 1.11
N VAL A 184 -6.63 7.03 1.11
CA VAL A 184 -5.42 6.22 0.91
C VAL A 184 -5.23 5.19 2.02
N GLU A 185 -5.51 5.55 3.28
CA GLU A 185 -5.39 4.64 4.42
C GLU A 185 -6.39 3.48 4.33
N ILE A 186 -7.65 3.74 3.95
CA ILE A 186 -8.67 2.71 3.72
C ILE A 186 -8.20 1.70 2.66
N ALA A 187 -7.68 2.20 1.53
CA ALA A 187 -7.15 1.34 0.47
C ALA A 187 -5.98 0.48 0.97
N ARG A 188 -5.05 1.08 1.71
CA ARG A 188 -3.87 0.39 2.25
C ARG A 188 -4.22 -0.76 3.19
N VAL A 189 -5.28 -0.62 4.00
CA VAL A 189 -5.68 -1.64 4.98
C VAL A 189 -6.74 -2.60 4.46
N SER A 190 -7.37 -2.33 3.32
CA SER A 190 -8.43 -3.19 2.76
C SER A 190 -8.02 -4.66 2.59
N PRO A 191 -6.73 -5.02 2.31
CA PRO A 191 -6.32 -6.41 2.26
C PRO A 191 -6.52 -7.19 3.58
N LEU A 192 -6.65 -6.49 4.72
CA LEU A 192 -6.85 -7.11 6.03
C LEU A 192 -8.32 -7.46 6.33
N HIS A 193 -9.27 -7.20 5.41
CA HIS A 193 -10.69 -7.45 5.66
C HIS A 193 -10.96 -8.88 6.13
N ASP A 194 -10.26 -9.82 5.61
CA ASP A 194 -10.40 -11.27 5.85
C ASP A 194 -9.37 -11.86 6.82
N ILE A 195 -8.59 -11.04 7.54
CA ILE A 195 -7.52 -11.53 8.42
C ILE A 195 -8.03 -12.53 9.48
N GLY A 196 -9.27 -12.42 9.89
CA GLY A 196 -9.90 -13.33 10.85
C GLY A 196 -10.20 -14.73 10.31
N LYS A 197 -10.14 -14.97 9.00
CA LYS A 197 -10.28 -16.32 8.41
C LYS A 197 -9.24 -17.32 8.96
N ILE A 198 -8.16 -16.82 9.58
CA ILE A 198 -7.18 -17.65 10.27
C ILE A 198 -7.80 -18.50 11.40
N SER A 199 -8.90 -18.06 11.98
CA SER A 199 -9.62 -18.76 13.05
C SER A 199 -10.64 -19.77 12.56
N VAL A 200 -11.01 -19.72 11.27
CA VAL A 200 -12.02 -20.62 10.70
C VAL A 200 -11.41 -22.01 10.45
N PRO A 201 -12.06 -23.11 10.88
CA PRO A 201 -11.58 -24.46 10.59
C PRO A 201 -11.52 -24.75 9.08
N ASP A 202 -10.46 -25.46 8.63
CA ASP A 202 -10.26 -25.75 7.20
C ASP A 202 -11.43 -26.52 6.58
N GLN A 203 -12.12 -27.35 7.36
CA GLN A 203 -13.29 -28.12 6.91
C GLN A 203 -14.48 -27.21 6.53
N ILE A 204 -14.58 -26.02 7.14
CA ILE A 204 -15.60 -25.02 6.84
C ILE A 204 -15.08 -24.08 5.76
N LEU A 205 -13.86 -23.57 5.92
CA LEU A 205 -13.23 -22.60 5.03
C LEU A 205 -13.15 -23.12 3.57
N ASN A 206 -12.78 -24.39 3.42
CA ASN A 206 -12.56 -25.04 2.11
C ASN A 206 -13.64 -26.08 1.76
N LYS A 207 -14.84 -25.96 2.36
CA LYS A 207 -15.91 -26.92 2.11
C LYS A 207 -16.39 -26.86 0.66
N PRO A 208 -16.37 -27.98 -0.08
CA PRO A 208 -16.93 -28.02 -1.41
C PRO A 208 -18.46 -28.02 -1.32
N GLY A 209 -19.10 -26.87 -1.54
CA GLY A 209 -20.54 -26.71 -1.53
C GLY A 209 -21.07 -25.69 -0.52
N LYS A 210 -22.38 -25.70 -0.28
CA LYS A 210 -23.03 -24.74 0.63
C LYS A 210 -22.73 -25.08 2.09
N LEU A 211 -22.49 -24.07 2.90
CA LEU A 211 -22.40 -24.20 4.35
C LEU A 211 -23.79 -24.46 4.95
N THR A 212 -23.86 -25.26 6.01
CA THR A 212 -25.03 -25.33 6.87
C THR A 212 -25.18 -24.05 7.68
N SER A 213 -26.31 -23.84 8.37
CA SER A 213 -26.50 -22.64 9.19
C SER A 213 -25.44 -22.52 10.30
N ASP A 214 -25.11 -23.64 10.96
CA ASP A 214 -24.10 -23.64 12.03
C ASP A 214 -22.67 -23.36 11.47
N GLU A 215 -22.33 -23.93 10.33
CA GLU A 215 -21.06 -23.66 9.64
C GLU A 215 -20.98 -22.21 9.15
N PHE A 216 -22.11 -21.65 8.68
CA PHE A 216 -22.18 -20.26 8.26
C PHE A 216 -21.97 -19.34 9.46
N THR A 217 -22.60 -19.60 10.60
CA THR A 217 -22.37 -18.86 11.85
C THR A 217 -20.91 -18.91 12.30
N GLN A 218 -20.23 -20.06 12.12
CA GLN A 218 -18.80 -20.17 12.39
C GLN A 218 -17.95 -19.37 11.37
N MET A 219 -18.36 -19.35 10.10
CA MET A 219 -17.71 -18.53 9.07
C MET A 219 -17.83 -17.04 9.40
N GLU A 220 -19.02 -16.58 9.82
CA GLU A 220 -19.24 -15.17 10.19
C GLU A 220 -18.28 -14.68 11.28
N GLN A 221 -17.82 -15.58 12.16
CA GLN A 221 -16.89 -15.22 13.25
C GLN A 221 -15.56 -14.62 12.77
N HIS A 222 -15.16 -14.83 11.50
CA HIS A 222 -13.93 -14.21 10.98
C HIS A 222 -13.98 -12.69 11.08
N THR A 223 -15.15 -12.07 10.90
CA THR A 223 -15.30 -10.62 10.99
C THR A 223 -15.04 -10.12 12.40
N VAL A 224 -15.67 -10.74 13.40
CA VAL A 224 -15.53 -10.38 14.81
C VAL A 224 -14.11 -10.64 15.31
N ILE A 225 -13.54 -11.81 14.97
CA ILE A 225 -12.19 -12.18 15.43
C ILE A 225 -11.15 -11.29 14.77
N GLY A 226 -11.25 -11.07 13.45
CA GLY A 226 -10.34 -10.20 12.71
C GLY A 226 -10.39 -8.76 13.22
N GLY A 227 -11.59 -8.21 13.39
CA GLY A 227 -11.80 -6.88 13.92
C GLY A 227 -11.22 -6.71 15.32
N ASN A 228 -11.47 -7.66 16.22
CA ASN A 228 -10.96 -7.61 17.60
C ASN A 228 -9.43 -7.71 17.68
N ILE A 229 -8.78 -8.56 16.89
CA ILE A 229 -7.32 -8.65 16.83
C ILE A 229 -6.71 -7.29 16.45
N LEU A 230 -7.27 -6.63 15.44
CA LEU A 230 -6.78 -5.33 14.97
C LEU A 230 -7.09 -4.21 15.97
N LEU A 231 -8.25 -4.27 16.63
CA LEU A 231 -8.63 -3.33 17.70
C LEU A 231 -7.70 -3.45 18.92
N ASP A 232 -7.37 -4.66 19.35
CA ASP A 232 -6.42 -4.90 20.45
C ASP A 232 -5.03 -4.35 20.13
N LEU A 233 -4.61 -4.44 18.87
CA LEU A 233 -3.35 -3.85 18.39
C LEU A 233 -3.44 -2.32 18.41
N TYR A 234 -4.55 -1.74 17.95
CA TYR A 234 -4.78 -0.30 18.03
C TYR A 234 -4.72 0.19 19.48
N GLU A 235 -5.36 -0.50 20.42
CA GLU A 235 -5.37 -0.09 21.84
C GLU A 235 -3.96 -0.05 22.45
N LYS A 236 -3.06 -0.93 21.99
CA LYS A 236 -1.67 -1.01 22.45
C LYS A 236 -0.75 0.00 21.78
N THR A 237 -0.95 0.27 20.48
CA THR A 237 -0.02 1.06 19.68
C THR A 237 -0.50 2.47 19.39
N LYS A 238 -1.83 2.68 19.42
CA LYS A 238 -2.53 3.91 19.00
C LYS A 238 -2.28 4.33 17.55
N GLU A 239 -1.86 3.39 16.72
CA GLU A 239 -1.66 3.61 15.28
C GLU A 239 -3.01 3.67 14.56
N SER A 240 -3.36 4.82 13.97
CA SER A 240 -4.71 5.11 13.41
C SER A 240 -5.17 4.09 12.37
N TYR A 241 -4.26 3.62 11.54
CA TYR A 241 -4.57 2.65 10.48
C TYR A 241 -5.12 1.32 11.01
N LEU A 242 -4.74 0.92 12.25
CA LEU A 242 -5.26 -0.30 12.87
C LEU A 242 -6.73 -0.16 13.28
N LEU A 243 -7.17 1.05 13.65
CA LEU A 243 -8.58 1.31 13.90
C LEU A 243 -9.41 1.20 12.61
N VAL A 244 -8.92 1.78 11.51
CA VAL A 244 -9.57 1.66 10.20
C VAL A 244 -9.59 0.19 9.73
N ALA A 245 -8.48 -0.52 9.88
CA ALA A 245 -8.39 -1.95 9.55
C ALA A 245 -9.37 -2.80 10.38
N SER A 246 -9.50 -2.51 11.69
CA SER A 246 -10.47 -3.16 12.57
C SER A 246 -11.90 -2.95 12.08
N GLN A 247 -12.27 -1.71 11.70
CA GLN A 247 -13.60 -1.41 11.17
C GLN A 247 -13.86 -2.14 9.84
N VAL A 248 -12.87 -2.20 8.96
CA VAL A 248 -12.95 -2.94 7.70
C VAL A 248 -13.15 -4.42 7.96
N ALA A 249 -12.31 -5.04 8.79
CA ALA A 249 -12.39 -6.47 9.07
C ALA A 249 -13.70 -6.86 9.76
N MET A 250 -14.19 -6.02 10.67
CA MET A 250 -15.40 -6.32 11.43
C MET A 250 -16.68 -6.14 10.60
N PHE A 251 -16.74 -5.11 9.72
CA PHE A 251 -18.01 -4.65 9.18
C PHE A 251 -18.13 -4.74 7.65
N HIS A 252 -17.16 -5.31 6.92
CA HIS A 252 -17.24 -5.39 5.46
C HIS A 252 -18.36 -6.31 4.94
N HIS A 253 -18.97 -7.13 5.79
CA HIS A 253 -20.14 -7.94 5.48
C HIS A 253 -21.47 -7.34 6.00
N GLU A 254 -21.43 -6.13 6.58
CA GLU A 254 -22.65 -5.39 6.84
C GLU A 254 -23.29 -4.94 5.53
N LYS A 255 -24.61 -4.89 5.52
CA LYS A 255 -25.38 -4.46 4.36
C LYS A 255 -26.14 -3.19 4.65
N TRP A 256 -26.24 -2.33 3.64
CA TRP A 256 -26.89 -1.03 3.79
C TRP A 256 -28.29 -1.09 4.40
N ASP A 257 -29.06 -2.13 4.10
CA ASP A 257 -30.41 -2.34 4.63
C ASP A 257 -30.46 -2.92 6.05
N GLY A 258 -29.33 -3.29 6.63
CA GLY A 258 -29.20 -3.89 7.97
C GLY A 258 -29.38 -5.42 7.97
N SER A 259 -29.41 -6.09 6.83
CA SER A 259 -29.49 -7.55 6.74
C SER A 259 -28.13 -8.25 6.75
N GLY A 260 -27.05 -7.50 7.00
CA GLY A 260 -25.67 -7.99 7.08
C GLY A 260 -25.30 -8.53 8.46
N TYR A 261 -24.03 -8.77 8.65
CA TYR A 261 -23.44 -9.24 9.91
C TYR A 261 -22.09 -8.55 10.18
N PRO A 262 -21.56 -8.51 11.43
CA PRO A 262 -22.03 -9.27 12.61
C PRO A 262 -23.16 -8.58 13.40
N ASP A 263 -23.30 -7.24 13.32
CA ASP A 263 -24.15 -6.45 14.22
C ASP A 263 -25.48 -6.04 13.58
N GLY A 264 -25.65 -6.24 12.26
CA GLY A 264 -26.83 -5.78 11.52
C GLY A 264 -26.91 -4.25 11.42
N LEU A 265 -25.78 -3.59 11.31
CA LEU A 265 -25.71 -2.13 11.17
C LEU A 265 -26.39 -1.67 9.89
N LYS A 266 -27.04 -0.49 9.94
CA LYS A 266 -27.82 0.01 8.81
C LYS A 266 -27.37 1.41 8.37
N GLY A 267 -27.30 1.63 7.08
CA GLY A 267 -27.05 2.93 6.49
C GLY A 267 -25.71 3.54 6.95
N ASP A 268 -25.75 4.79 7.38
CA ASP A 268 -24.56 5.52 7.84
C ASP A 268 -23.99 5.04 9.19
N SER A 269 -24.68 4.13 9.90
CA SER A 269 -24.10 3.46 11.07
C SER A 269 -22.98 2.48 10.71
N ILE A 270 -22.92 2.02 9.46
CA ILE A 270 -21.81 1.21 8.96
C ILE A 270 -20.60 2.14 8.71
N PRO A 271 -19.41 1.86 9.24
CA PRO A 271 -18.23 2.67 8.98
C PRO A 271 -17.98 2.83 7.45
N VAL A 272 -17.66 4.05 7.00
CA VAL A 272 -17.50 4.34 5.57
C VAL A 272 -16.44 3.43 4.92
N ALA A 273 -15.36 3.12 5.62
CA ALA A 273 -14.32 2.20 5.16
C ALA A 273 -14.88 0.81 4.83
N ALA A 274 -15.72 0.27 5.71
CA ALA A 274 -16.36 -1.03 5.52
C ALA A 274 -17.34 -1.02 4.32
N ARG A 275 -18.12 0.06 4.14
CA ARG A 275 -19.03 0.21 2.98
C ARG A 275 -18.29 0.21 1.65
N ILE A 276 -17.13 0.86 1.59
CA ILE A 276 -16.29 0.92 0.38
C ILE A 276 -15.71 -0.46 0.08
N VAL A 277 -15.11 -1.11 1.09
CA VAL A 277 -14.48 -2.44 0.93
C VAL A 277 -15.51 -3.50 0.58
N ALA A 278 -16.72 -3.45 1.13
CA ALA A 278 -17.80 -4.39 0.82
C ALA A 278 -18.12 -4.46 -0.69
N LEU A 279 -18.17 -3.34 -1.40
CA LEU A 279 -18.41 -3.35 -2.83
C LEU A 279 -17.18 -3.84 -3.59
N ALA A 280 -15.97 -3.43 -3.20
CA ALA A 280 -14.72 -3.85 -3.83
C ALA A 280 -14.53 -5.37 -3.74
N ASP A 281 -14.74 -5.95 -2.57
CA ASP A 281 -14.65 -7.40 -2.34
C ASP A 281 -15.71 -8.17 -3.14
N VAL A 282 -16.97 -7.78 -3.05
CA VAL A 282 -18.05 -8.46 -3.81
C VAL A 282 -17.81 -8.38 -5.31
N TYR A 283 -17.37 -7.23 -5.84
CA TYR A 283 -17.03 -7.12 -7.26
C TYR A 283 -15.94 -8.11 -7.63
N ASP A 284 -14.84 -8.15 -6.88
CA ASP A 284 -13.75 -9.08 -7.15
C ASP A 284 -14.20 -10.53 -7.04
N ALA A 285 -14.96 -10.86 -6.00
CA ALA A 285 -15.45 -12.20 -5.75
C ALA A 285 -16.31 -12.80 -6.88
N ILE A 286 -17.06 -11.97 -7.60
CA ILE A 286 -17.94 -12.43 -8.68
C ILE A 286 -17.38 -12.21 -10.09
N SER A 287 -16.39 -11.33 -10.23
CA SER A 287 -15.72 -11.01 -11.50
C SER A 287 -14.42 -11.79 -11.75
N SER A 288 -13.90 -12.48 -10.73
CA SER A 288 -12.66 -13.25 -10.80
C SER A 288 -12.90 -14.74 -10.77
N LYS A 289 -11.98 -15.54 -11.34
CA LYS A 289 -12.05 -16.98 -11.33
C LYS A 289 -11.84 -17.51 -9.91
N ARG A 290 -12.74 -18.36 -9.44
CA ARG A 290 -12.59 -19.11 -8.19
C ARG A 290 -12.63 -20.61 -8.46
N CYS A 291 -12.11 -21.43 -7.55
CA CYS A 291 -12.02 -22.90 -7.71
C CYS A 291 -13.34 -23.56 -8.11
N TYR A 292 -14.49 -22.95 -7.78
CA TYR A 292 -15.83 -23.53 -7.97
C TYR A 292 -16.74 -22.69 -8.87
N LYS A 293 -16.26 -21.57 -9.46
CA LYS A 293 -17.12 -20.67 -10.23
C LYS A 293 -16.33 -19.94 -11.32
N GLU A 294 -16.85 -20.00 -12.55
CA GLU A 294 -16.35 -19.17 -13.65
C GLU A 294 -16.67 -17.69 -13.39
N PRO A 295 -15.76 -16.77 -13.79
CA PRO A 295 -15.95 -15.34 -13.63
C PRO A 295 -17.16 -14.85 -14.44
N LEU A 296 -17.94 -13.96 -13.85
CA LEU A 296 -19.01 -13.30 -14.58
C LEU A 296 -18.46 -12.19 -15.47
N GLU A 297 -19.10 -11.99 -16.62
CA GLU A 297 -18.83 -10.86 -17.47
C GLU A 297 -19.15 -9.54 -16.75
N HIS A 298 -18.38 -8.48 -17.04
CA HIS A 298 -18.50 -7.21 -16.33
C HIS A 298 -19.93 -6.64 -16.31
N HIS A 299 -20.64 -6.71 -17.44
CA HIS A 299 -22.02 -6.21 -17.52
C HIS A 299 -22.98 -6.95 -16.58
N MET A 300 -22.75 -8.24 -16.33
CA MET A 300 -23.54 -9.02 -15.37
C MET A 300 -23.22 -8.61 -13.94
N VAL A 301 -21.93 -8.42 -13.62
CA VAL A 301 -21.47 -7.92 -12.32
C VAL A 301 -22.07 -6.55 -12.04
N LYS A 302 -22.02 -5.63 -13.01
CA LYS A 302 -22.62 -4.31 -12.92
C LYS A 302 -24.11 -4.37 -12.58
N ASN A 303 -24.86 -5.24 -13.23
CA ASN A 303 -26.29 -5.40 -12.94
C ASN A 303 -26.53 -5.89 -11.50
N ILE A 304 -25.74 -6.84 -11.01
CA ILE A 304 -25.82 -7.32 -9.63
C ILE A 304 -25.55 -6.19 -8.63
N ILE A 305 -24.55 -5.35 -8.90
CA ILE A 305 -24.23 -4.20 -8.05
C ILE A 305 -25.36 -3.17 -8.06
N LEU A 306 -25.95 -2.89 -9.23
CA LEU A 306 -27.08 -1.98 -9.36
C LEU A 306 -28.32 -2.48 -8.61
N GLU A 307 -28.65 -3.78 -8.70
CA GLU A 307 -29.74 -4.41 -7.95
C GLU A 307 -29.50 -4.40 -6.43
N GLY A 308 -28.23 -4.37 -6.02
CA GLY A 308 -27.78 -4.26 -4.63
C GLY A 308 -27.79 -2.84 -4.07
N LYS A 309 -27.96 -1.79 -4.91
CA LYS A 309 -28.03 -0.41 -4.47
C LYS A 309 -29.13 -0.20 -3.46
N GLU A 310 -28.86 0.50 -2.35
CA GLU A 310 -29.76 0.72 -1.20
C GLU A 310 -30.14 -0.54 -0.41
N LYS A 311 -29.68 -1.72 -0.81
CA LYS A 311 -29.89 -2.99 -0.10
C LYS A 311 -28.58 -3.50 0.49
N HIS A 312 -27.72 -4.01 -0.36
CA HIS A 312 -26.41 -4.48 0.01
C HIS A 312 -25.43 -3.31 0.14
N PHE A 313 -25.43 -2.40 -0.83
CA PHE A 313 -24.41 -1.35 -0.97
C PHE A 313 -24.97 0.04 -0.67
N ASP A 314 -24.10 0.88 -0.07
CA ASP A 314 -24.33 2.32 0.02
C ASP A 314 -24.52 2.90 -1.40
N PRO A 315 -25.63 3.63 -1.65
CA PRO A 315 -25.89 4.21 -2.96
C PRO A 315 -24.78 5.10 -3.48
N ARG A 316 -24.05 5.80 -2.59
CA ARG A 316 -22.92 6.66 -2.95
C ARG A 316 -21.72 5.87 -3.46
N VAL A 317 -21.45 4.70 -2.86
CA VAL A 317 -20.39 3.78 -3.31
C VAL A 317 -20.74 3.20 -4.68
N VAL A 318 -22.00 2.85 -4.92
CA VAL A 318 -22.46 2.39 -6.24
C VAL A 318 -22.34 3.47 -7.30
N ASP A 319 -22.69 4.72 -6.97
CA ASP A 319 -22.54 5.83 -7.90
C ASP A 319 -21.07 6.15 -8.21
N SER A 320 -20.18 5.99 -7.21
CA SER A 320 -18.72 6.07 -7.40
C SER A 320 -18.20 4.97 -8.32
N PHE A 321 -18.63 3.73 -8.15
CA PHE A 321 -18.31 2.61 -9.04
C PHE A 321 -18.70 2.93 -10.50
N LEU A 322 -19.89 3.44 -10.73
CA LEU A 322 -20.39 3.76 -12.08
C LEU A 322 -19.60 4.87 -12.77
N ARG A 323 -19.15 5.88 -12.03
CA ARG A 323 -18.32 6.96 -12.58
C ARG A 323 -16.94 6.48 -13.05
N ASN A 324 -16.44 5.39 -12.47
CA ASN A 324 -15.08 4.92 -12.68
C ASN A 324 -15.00 3.58 -13.42
N GLU A 325 -16.06 3.16 -14.10
CA GLU A 325 -16.23 1.84 -14.71
C GLU A 325 -15.07 1.42 -15.61
N ASP A 326 -14.55 2.32 -16.45
CA ASP A 326 -13.44 2.02 -17.37
C ASP A 326 -12.13 1.69 -16.63
N VAL A 327 -11.91 2.36 -15.48
CA VAL A 327 -10.72 2.11 -14.66
C VAL A 327 -10.82 0.76 -13.96
N TRP A 328 -12.02 0.34 -13.53
CA TRP A 328 -12.26 -0.99 -12.97
C TRP A 328 -11.91 -2.10 -13.96
N LEU A 329 -12.29 -1.95 -15.22
CA LEU A 329 -11.93 -2.90 -16.28
C LEU A 329 -10.41 -2.99 -16.48
N SER A 330 -9.73 -1.84 -16.49
CA SER A 330 -8.27 -1.78 -16.61
C SER A 330 -7.55 -2.48 -15.45
N ILE A 331 -8.04 -2.32 -14.21
CA ILE A 331 -7.49 -3.01 -13.03
C ILE A 331 -7.69 -4.52 -13.18
N ARG A 332 -8.90 -4.97 -13.55
CA ARG A 332 -9.23 -6.38 -13.76
C ARG A 332 -8.30 -7.03 -14.79
N GLU A 333 -8.04 -6.35 -15.91
CA GLU A 333 -7.16 -6.87 -16.96
C GLU A 333 -5.70 -6.93 -16.51
N ARG A 334 -5.22 -5.88 -15.84
CA ARG A 334 -3.84 -5.78 -15.38
C ARG A 334 -3.46 -6.84 -14.34
N TYR A 335 -4.41 -7.17 -13.46
CA TYR A 335 -4.23 -8.13 -12.36
C TYR A 335 -5.04 -9.42 -12.61
N ALA A 336 -5.21 -9.81 -13.87
CA ALA A 336 -5.83 -11.09 -14.20
C ALA A 336 -4.96 -12.24 -13.67
N ASP A 337 -5.61 -13.21 -13.03
CA ASP A 337 -4.93 -14.43 -12.59
C ASP A 337 -4.40 -15.20 -13.82
N ALA A 338 -3.20 -15.78 -13.71
CA ALA A 338 -2.62 -16.57 -14.78
C ALA A 338 -3.59 -17.71 -15.19
N ARG A 339 -3.82 -17.85 -16.49
CA ARG A 339 -4.72 -18.85 -17.09
C ARG A 339 -4.23 -20.27 -16.87
#